data_4ae95e83e55c2be6569d2fa4b6610393
#
_entry.id   4ae95e83e55c2be6569d2fa4b6610393
#
_cell.length_a   1.000
_cell.length_b   1.000
_cell.length_c   1.000
_cell.angle_alpha   90.00
_cell.angle_beta   90.00
_cell.angle_gamma   90.00
#
_symmetry.space_group_name_H-M   'P 1'
#
loop_
_entity.id
_entity.type
_entity.pdbx_description
1 polymer ?
#
loop_
_entity_poly.entity_id
_entity_poly.type
_entity_poly.pdbx_seq_one_letter_code
_entity_poly.pdbx_strand_id
1 'polypeptide(L)'
;MKQYDLAEGMRMYIARLREQGRYSSAKSYQDALNSFLRFCGQEMILYTRIDREMLLRYQDYLRDRECSWNTVSTYMRRIRRVYGLAMENGEAPFSRYLFKGIFLGVKSKQKKALPAESLRLLMTAPLAAPELRKTQRALCLMFLFCGMAFVDFAHLKKSDIRNGVLRYNRQKTGTPMLVEIQPVARELWAALMTDTLRDSPYLFTFLSGTKTGEEAFREYTSALADFNRSLKELANACGVTEIVTSYSIRHSFATTLKEQGVPIEMISELLGHQSIKTTQIYLKSFSLDRMSAVNKACFESIYNEVSKVG
;
A
#
# COMPACT_ATOMS: atom_id res chain seq x y z
N MET A 1 42.85 8.07 13.13
CA MET A 1 41.87 8.14 12.01
C MET A 1 40.47 7.97 12.60
N LYS A 2 39.55 8.87 12.24
CA LYS A 2 38.14 8.75 12.64
C LYS A 2 37.56 7.48 12.01
N GLN A 3 37.07 6.56 12.81
CA GLN A 3 36.45 5.34 12.31
C GLN A 3 34.97 5.62 12.14
N TYR A 4 34.46 5.48 10.91
CA TYR A 4 33.06 5.69 10.57
C TYR A 4 32.29 4.36 10.59
N ASP A 5 31.10 4.40 11.14
CA ASP A 5 30.26 3.24 11.44
C ASP A 5 28.93 3.32 10.68
N LEU A 6 28.55 2.23 10.01
CA LEU A 6 27.27 2.12 9.30
C LEU A 6 26.08 2.27 10.23
N ALA A 7 26.14 1.70 11.45
CA ALA A 7 25.03 1.76 12.38
C ALA A 7 24.75 3.21 12.81
N GLU A 8 25.81 3.97 13.09
CA GLU A 8 25.70 5.40 13.39
C GLU A 8 25.16 6.17 12.17
N GLY A 9 25.70 5.95 10.97
CA GLY A 9 25.19 6.55 9.75
C GLY A 9 23.72 6.25 9.48
N MET A 10 23.27 5.02 9.77
CA MET A 10 21.84 4.67 9.66
C MET A 10 21.00 5.37 10.75
N ARG A 11 21.47 5.46 12.00
CA ARG A 11 20.76 6.19 13.07
C ARG A 11 20.59 7.67 12.72
N MET A 12 21.64 8.33 12.23
CA MET A 12 21.57 9.72 11.76
C MET A 12 20.58 9.89 10.60
N TYR A 13 20.61 8.99 9.64
CA TYR A 13 19.67 9.03 8.51
C TYR A 13 18.22 8.81 8.95
N ILE A 14 17.98 7.93 9.91
CA ILE A 14 16.66 7.69 10.54
C ILE A 14 16.18 8.95 11.25
N ALA A 15 17.04 9.60 12.04
CA ALA A 15 16.71 10.86 12.73
C ALA A 15 16.27 11.94 11.72
N ARG A 16 17.06 12.15 10.66
CA ARG A 16 16.73 13.08 9.58
C ARG A 16 15.38 12.77 8.90
N LEU A 17 15.06 11.50 8.69
CA LEU A 17 13.76 11.09 8.13
C LEU A 17 12.61 11.43 9.09
N ARG A 18 12.80 11.28 10.41
CA ARG A 18 11.81 11.66 11.42
C ARG A 18 11.58 13.16 11.46
N GLU A 19 12.63 13.96 11.43
CA GLU A 19 12.55 15.43 11.33
C GLU A 19 11.78 15.89 10.09
N GLN A 20 11.93 15.16 8.97
CA GLN A 20 11.18 15.40 7.73
C GLN A 20 9.73 14.84 7.76
N GLY A 21 9.25 14.29 8.87
CA GLY A 21 7.92 13.66 8.97
C GLY A 21 7.78 12.34 8.20
N ARG A 22 8.88 11.76 7.71
CA ARG A 22 8.89 10.54 6.88
C ARG A 22 8.95 9.27 7.74
N TYR A 23 8.05 9.17 8.72
CA TYR A 23 8.06 8.13 9.75
C TYR A 23 8.00 6.69 9.21
N SER A 24 7.20 6.44 8.17
CA SER A 24 7.15 5.12 7.52
C SER A 24 8.50 4.71 6.91
N SER A 25 9.21 5.67 6.30
CA SER A 25 10.55 5.44 5.78
C SER A 25 11.53 5.21 6.93
N ALA A 26 11.51 6.07 7.96
CA ALA A 26 12.35 5.94 9.15
C ALA A 26 12.19 4.55 9.80
N LYS A 27 10.94 4.08 9.96
CA LYS A 27 10.66 2.72 10.46
C LYS A 27 11.32 1.65 9.57
N SER A 28 11.21 1.75 8.25
CA SER A 28 11.81 0.79 7.33
C SER A 28 13.35 0.75 7.42
N TYR A 29 14.00 1.89 7.66
CA TYR A 29 15.45 1.93 7.91
C TYR A 29 15.80 1.36 9.28
N GLN A 30 14.99 1.63 10.32
CA GLN A 30 15.19 1.07 11.66
C GLN A 30 15.06 -0.46 11.65
N ASP A 31 14.06 -1.01 10.94
CA ASP A 31 13.88 -2.46 10.82
C ASP A 31 15.07 -3.11 10.09
N ALA A 32 15.61 -2.46 9.04
CA ALA A 32 16.81 -2.92 8.33
C ALA A 32 18.05 -2.88 9.23
N LEU A 33 18.25 -1.78 9.97
CA LEU A 33 19.35 -1.65 10.93
C LEU A 33 19.30 -2.72 12.00
N ASN A 34 18.15 -2.87 12.67
CA ASN A 34 17.97 -3.88 13.72
C ASN A 34 18.23 -5.31 13.23
N SER A 35 17.83 -5.60 11.99
CA SER A 35 18.08 -6.88 11.36
C SER A 35 19.57 -7.10 11.07
N PHE A 36 20.27 -6.08 10.57
CA PHE A 36 21.67 -6.18 10.22
C PHE A 36 22.56 -6.28 11.48
N LEU A 37 22.25 -5.51 12.54
CA LEU A 37 22.94 -5.61 13.83
C LEU A 37 22.81 -7.02 14.44
N ARG A 38 21.61 -7.62 14.38
CA ARG A 38 21.39 -9.00 14.85
C ARG A 38 22.22 -10.03 14.07
N PHE A 39 22.33 -9.85 12.75
CA PHE A 39 23.18 -10.69 11.93
C PHE A 39 24.66 -10.55 12.29
N CYS A 40 25.14 -9.33 12.51
CA CYS A 40 26.53 -9.06 12.84
C CYS A 40 26.90 -9.43 14.27
N GLY A 41 25.93 -9.56 15.19
CA GLY A 41 26.17 -9.81 16.61
C GLY A 41 26.88 -8.69 17.36
N GLN A 42 26.89 -7.47 16.78
CA GLN A 42 27.60 -6.32 17.34
C GLN A 42 26.89 -5.02 17.00
N GLU A 43 27.06 -3.98 17.85
CA GLU A 43 26.36 -2.69 17.70
C GLU A 43 27.08 -1.70 16.79
N MET A 44 28.38 -1.89 16.57
CA MET A 44 29.23 -1.05 15.72
C MET A 44 29.72 -1.84 14.51
N ILE A 45 29.50 -1.31 13.33
CA ILE A 45 29.87 -1.97 12.06
C ILE A 45 30.64 -0.98 11.20
N LEU A 46 31.97 -1.05 11.26
CA LEU A 46 32.83 -0.16 10.47
C LEU A 46 32.57 -0.36 8.96
N TYR A 47 32.48 0.73 8.21
CA TYR A 47 32.32 0.67 6.75
C TYR A 47 33.45 -0.12 6.07
N THR A 48 34.67 -0.07 6.61
CA THR A 48 35.83 -0.81 6.09
C THR A 48 35.72 -2.33 6.24
N ARG A 49 34.81 -2.81 7.11
CA ARG A 49 34.58 -4.25 7.31
C ARG A 49 33.40 -4.79 6.50
N ILE A 50 32.68 -3.90 5.81
CA ILE A 50 31.55 -4.29 4.97
C ILE A 50 32.05 -4.64 3.59
N ASP A 51 32.10 -5.92 3.29
CA ASP A 51 32.45 -6.43 1.97
C ASP A 51 31.24 -7.14 1.30
N ARG A 52 31.45 -7.54 0.05
CA ARG A 52 30.42 -8.22 -0.74
C ARG A 52 30.05 -9.57 -0.14
N GLU A 53 30.99 -10.30 0.41
CA GLU A 53 30.77 -11.62 0.99
C GLU A 53 29.89 -11.51 2.25
N MET A 54 30.13 -10.54 3.11
CA MET A 54 29.30 -10.24 4.25
C MET A 54 27.87 -9.95 3.85
N LEU A 55 27.65 -9.16 2.80
CA LEU A 55 26.30 -8.85 2.29
C LEU A 55 25.62 -10.08 1.68
N LEU A 56 26.33 -10.97 1.00
CA LEU A 56 25.79 -12.24 0.53
C LEU A 56 25.38 -13.14 1.71
N ARG A 57 26.23 -13.31 2.73
CA ARG A 57 25.88 -14.04 3.94
C ARG A 57 24.67 -13.45 4.67
N TYR A 58 24.55 -12.12 4.70
CA TYR A 58 23.36 -11.48 5.27
C TYR A 58 22.10 -11.76 4.45
N GLN A 59 22.22 -11.79 3.12
CA GLN A 59 21.09 -12.20 2.25
C GLN A 59 20.63 -13.62 2.56
N ASP A 60 21.58 -14.56 2.69
CA ASP A 60 21.27 -15.96 3.02
C ASP A 60 20.66 -16.07 4.43
N TYR A 61 21.23 -15.39 5.42
CA TYR A 61 20.65 -15.28 6.77
C TYR A 61 19.20 -14.81 6.77
N LEU A 62 18.85 -13.82 5.94
CA LEU A 62 17.47 -13.35 5.81
C LEU A 62 16.57 -14.42 5.16
N ARG A 63 17.10 -15.18 4.20
CA ARG A 63 16.36 -16.27 3.54
C ARG A 63 16.13 -17.44 4.48
N ASP A 64 17.11 -17.83 5.28
CA ASP A 64 16.99 -18.87 6.29
C ASP A 64 15.93 -18.53 7.34
N ARG A 65 15.71 -17.25 7.60
CA ARG A 65 14.63 -16.73 8.46
C ARG A 65 13.31 -16.52 7.68
N GLU A 66 13.15 -17.16 6.55
CA GLU A 66 11.94 -17.12 5.70
C GLU A 66 11.52 -15.72 5.24
N CYS A 67 12.41 -14.71 5.31
CA CYS A 67 12.13 -13.39 4.79
C CYS A 67 11.81 -13.44 3.30
N SER A 68 10.76 -12.74 2.88
CA SER A 68 10.44 -12.64 1.46
C SER A 68 11.56 -11.94 0.69
N TRP A 69 11.72 -12.24 -0.60
CA TRP A 69 12.69 -11.55 -1.45
C TRP A 69 12.49 -10.03 -1.47
N ASN A 70 11.26 -9.55 -1.33
CA ASN A 70 10.99 -8.12 -1.24
C ASN A 70 11.47 -7.51 0.09
N THR A 71 11.42 -8.27 1.18
CA THR A 71 12.01 -7.88 2.47
C THR A 71 13.53 -7.81 2.36
N VAL A 72 14.16 -8.86 1.82
CA VAL A 72 15.60 -8.90 1.55
C VAL A 72 16.04 -7.67 0.73
N SER A 73 15.40 -7.47 -0.41
CA SER A 73 15.68 -6.31 -1.27
C SER A 73 15.47 -4.97 -0.56
N THR A 74 14.45 -4.85 0.27
CA THR A 74 14.20 -3.62 1.02
C THR A 74 15.35 -3.33 1.98
N TYR A 75 15.78 -4.32 2.78
CA TYR A 75 16.86 -4.14 3.74
C TYR A 75 18.19 -3.83 3.03
N MET A 76 18.52 -4.58 1.97
CA MET A 76 19.73 -4.34 1.19
C MET A 76 19.76 -2.96 0.54
N ARG A 77 18.64 -2.48 0.02
CA ARG A 77 18.54 -1.11 -0.55
C ARG A 77 18.68 -0.03 0.53
N ARG A 78 18.22 -0.26 1.79
CA ARG A 78 18.43 0.68 2.89
C ARG A 78 19.91 0.79 3.25
N ILE A 79 20.59 -0.34 3.39
CA ILE A 79 22.04 -0.39 3.63
C ILE A 79 22.78 0.28 2.49
N ARG A 80 22.48 -0.09 1.23
CA ARG A 80 23.09 0.50 0.04
C ARG A 80 22.97 2.02 0.00
N ARG A 81 21.80 2.57 0.37
CA ARG A 81 21.59 4.02 0.36
C ARG A 81 22.50 4.74 1.36
N VAL A 82 22.58 4.24 2.59
CA VAL A 82 23.39 4.86 3.64
C VAL A 82 24.88 4.67 3.34
N TYR A 83 25.29 3.49 2.88
CA TYR A 83 26.67 3.25 2.44
C TYR A 83 27.07 4.19 1.29
N GLY A 84 26.17 4.40 0.32
CA GLY A 84 26.41 5.34 -0.79
C GLY A 84 26.62 6.79 -0.31
N LEU A 85 25.82 7.25 0.63
CA LEU A 85 26.00 8.57 1.23
C LEU A 85 27.34 8.68 1.98
N ALA A 86 27.73 7.64 2.71
CA ALA A 86 29.02 7.61 3.39
C ALA A 86 30.21 7.62 2.40
N MET A 87 30.07 6.98 1.23
CA MET A 87 31.07 7.08 0.15
C MET A 87 31.15 8.51 -0.42
N GLU A 88 30.00 9.13 -0.66
CA GLU A 88 29.93 10.53 -1.15
C GLU A 88 30.61 11.50 -0.18
N ASN A 89 30.53 11.23 1.14
CA ASN A 89 31.16 12.02 2.20
C ASN A 89 32.64 11.65 2.48
N GLY A 90 33.20 10.65 1.83
CA GLY A 90 34.56 10.16 2.12
C GLY A 90 34.67 9.35 3.44
N GLU A 91 33.56 8.89 3.98
CA GLU A 91 33.46 8.13 5.25
C GLU A 91 33.55 6.62 5.04
N ALA A 92 33.22 6.14 3.84
CA ALA A 92 33.27 4.73 3.46
C ALA A 92 34.19 4.52 2.24
N PRO A 93 34.89 3.38 2.15
CA PRO A 93 35.73 3.07 0.99
C PRO A 93 34.88 2.91 -0.27
N PHE A 94 35.41 3.42 -1.39
CA PHE A 94 34.79 3.21 -2.68
C PHE A 94 34.88 1.74 -3.09
N SER A 95 33.72 1.13 -3.41
CA SER A 95 33.65 -0.24 -3.92
C SER A 95 32.59 -0.37 -5.00
N ARG A 96 33.05 -0.45 -6.26
CA ARG A 96 32.16 -0.58 -7.44
C ARG A 96 31.30 -1.85 -7.39
N TYR A 97 31.79 -2.92 -6.76
CA TYR A 97 31.19 -4.25 -6.82
C TYR A 97 30.57 -4.70 -5.51
N LEU A 98 30.52 -3.84 -4.49
CA LEU A 98 30.01 -4.19 -3.15
C LEU A 98 28.63 -4.87 -3.20
N PHE A 99 27.72 -4.36 -4.03
CA PHE A 99 26.35 -4.88 -4.15
C PHE A 99 26.15 -5.75 -5.40
N LYS A 100 27.23 -6.20 -6.07
CA LYS A 100 27.11 -7.11 -7.22
C LYS A 100 26.65 -8.49 -6.77
N GLY A 101 25.56 -8.99 -7.37
CA GLY A 101 24.95 -10.28 -7.02
C GLY A 101 23.99 -10.23 -5.85
N ILE A 102 23.86 -9.09 -5.16
CA ILE A 102 22.85 -8.89 -4.12
C ILE A 102 21.49 -8.63 -4.76
N PHE A 103 20.45 -9.26 -4.24
CA PHE A 103 19.09 -9.05 -4.74
C PHE A 103 18.53 -7.69 -4.30
N LEU A 104 18.46 -6.76 -5.23
CA LEU A 104 17.91 -5.41 -5.05
C LEU A 104 16.61 -5.17 -5.84
N GLY A 105 16.14 -6.19 -6.53
CA GLY A 105 14.95 -6.15 -7.37
C GLY A 105 13.64 -6.19 -6.59
N VAL A 106 12.54 -6.26 -7.32
CA VAL A 106 11.21 -6.49 -6.77
C VAL A 106 10.66 -7.78 -7.39
N LYS A 107 10.35 -8.78 -6.56
CA LYS A 107 9.54 -9.91 -7.00
C LYS A 107 8.08 -9.49 -6.86
N SER A 108 7.41 -9.31 -7.98
CA SER A 108 5.97 -9.06 -7.99
C SER A 108 5.25 -10.27 -7.40
N LYS A 109 4.74 -10.14 -6.18
CA LYS A 109 3.69 -11.06 -5.73
C LYS A 109 2.42 -10.58 -6.44
N GLN A 110 1.81 -11.45 -7.24
CA GLN A 110 0.46 -11.16 -7.75
C GLN A 110 -0.44 -10.90 -6.55
N LYS A 111 -0.78 -9.65 -6.34
CA LYS A 111 -1.77 -9.28 -5.35
C LYS A 111 -3.11 -9.69 -5.93
N LYS A 112 -3.83 -10.55 -5.22
CA LYS A 112 -5.12 -11.05 -5.69
C LYS A 112 -6.19 -10.02 -5.31
N ALA A 113 -6.89 -9.48 -6.30
CA ALA A 113 -8.19 -8.89 -6.07
C ALA A 113 -9.13 -9.97 -5.52
N LEU A 114 -10.08 -9.56 -4.71
CA LEU A 114 -11.13 -10.46 -4.23
C LEU A 114 -12.02 -10.87 -5.41
N PRO A 115 -12.48 -12.11 -5.48
CA PRO A 115 -13.52 -12.51 -6.41
C PRO A 115 -14.77 -11.61 -6.25
N ALA A 116 -15.51 -11.38 -7.33
CA ALA A 116 -16.70 -10.53 -7.31
C ALA A 116 -17.73 -11.02 -6.27
N GLU A 117 -17.89 -12.33 -6.15
CA GLU A 117 -18.80 -12.94 -5.16
C GLU A 117 -18.34 -12.65 -3.72
N SER A 118 -17.05 -12.83 -3.40
CA SER A 118 -16.51 -12.50 -2.07
C SER A 118 -16.67 -11.02 -1.75
N LEU A 119 -16.45 -10.15 -2.74
CA LEU A 119 -16.66 -8.72 -2.58
C LEU A 119 -18.14 -8.39 -2.32
N ARG A 120 -19.07 -9.03 -3.05
CA ARG A 120 -20.50 -8.90 -2.85
C ARG A 120 -20.90 -9.32 -1.43
N LEU A 121 -20.46 -10.49 -0.97
CA LEU A 121 -20.74 -10.98 0.38
C LEU A 121 -20.24 -9.99 1.44
N LEU A 122 -19.01 -9.49 1.32
CA LEU A 122 -18.46 -8.51 2.25
C LEU A 122 -19.25 -7.21 2.32
N MET A 123 -19.84 -6.78 1.19
CA MET A 123 -20.60 -5.52 1.10
C MET A 123 -22.06 -5.65 1.53
N THR A 124 -22.68 -6.82 1.35
CA THR A 124 -24.14 -6.96 1.46
C THR A 124 -24.62 -7.98 2.49
N ALA A 125 -23.74 -8.82 3.05
CA ALA A 125 -24.16 -9.79 4.04
C ALA A 125 -24.80 -9.11 5.27
N PRO A 126 -25.93 -9.63 5.77
CA PRO A 126 -26.54 -9.13 6.99
C PRO A 126 -25.66 -9.50 8.20
N LEU A 127 -25.37 -8.53 9.05
CA LEU A 127 -24.50 -8.68 10.21
C LEU A 127 -25.21 -8.29 11.49
N ALA A 128 -25.14 -9.14 12.50
CA ALA A 128 -25.71 -8.86 13.82
C ALA A 128 -24.82 -7.91 14.63
N ALA A 129 -23.47 -8.12 14.59
CA ALA A 129 -22.52 -7.36 15.39
C ALA A 129 -22.36 -5.91 14.89
N PRO A 130 -22.58 -4.89 15.73
CA PRO A 130 -22.46 -3.49 15.35
C PRO A 130 -21.07 -3.13 14.81
N GLU A 131 -20.00 -3.66 15.41
CA GLU A 131 -18.62 -3.38 15.01
C GLU A 131 -18.30 -3.92 13.62
N LEU A 132 -18.83 -5.11 13.26
CA LEU A 132 -18.68 -5.65 11.92
C LEU A 132 -19.48 -4.83 10.89
N ARG A 133 -20.66 -4.30 11.27
CA ARG A 133 -21.42 -3.36 10.41
C ARG A 133 -20.64 -2.08 10.16
N LYS A 134 -19.94 -1.54 11.17
CA LYS A 134 -19.04 -0.36 10.99
C LYS A 134 -17.93 -0.67 10.00
N THR A 135 -17.27 -1.82 10.15
CA THR A 135 -16.21 -2.27 9.25
C THR A 135 -16.72 -2.46 7.82
N GLN A 136 -17.89 -3.08 7.64
CA GLN A 136 -18.56 -3.27 6.35
C GLN A 136 -18.86 -1.93 5.67
N ARG A 137 -19.43 -0.97 6.41
CA ARG A 137 -19.71 0.39 5.89
C ARG A 137 -18.44 1.13 5.48
N ALA A 138 -17.39 1.04 6.28
CA ALA A 138 -16.09 1.62 5.95
C ALA A 138 -15.50 0.99 4.68
N LEU A 139 -15.60 -0.34 4.52
CA LEU A 139 -15.20 -1.05 3.31
C LEU A 139 -15.99 -0.54 2.09
N CYS A 140 -17.32 -0.45 2.19
CA CYS A 140 -18.17 0.06 1.12
C CYS A 140 -17.81 1.51 0.75
N LEU A 141 -17.60 2.38 1.74
CA LEU A 141 -17.21 3.77 1.47
C LEU A 141 -15.83 3.87 0.82
N MET A 142 -14.84 3.10 1.27
CA MET A 142 -13.53 3.07 0.62
C MET A 142 -13.63 2.63 -0.85
N PHE A 143 -14.51 1.69 -1.16
CA PHE A 143 -14.76 1.26 -2.54
C PHE A 143 -15.44 2.35 -3.36
N LEU A 144 -16.52 2.96 -2.84
CA LEU A 144 -17.26 4.06 -3.47
C LEU A 144 -16.39 5.31 -3.67
N PHE A 145 -15.44 5.56 -2.79
CA PHE A 145 -14.46 6.64 -2.92
C PHE A 145 -13.27 6.21 -3.78
N CYS A 146 -13.57 5.58 -4.92
CA CYS A 146 -12.61 5.17 -5.95
C CYS A 146 -11.50 4.24 -5.42
N GLY A 147 -11.86 3.26 -4.60
CA GLY A 147 -10.88 2.34 -4.03
C GLY A 147 -9.88 3.06 -3.14
N MET A 148 -10.32 4.04 -2.36
CA MET A 148 -9.49 4.87 -1.50
C MET A 148 -8.62 4.02 -0.57
N ALA A 149 -7.34 4.38 -0.44
CA ALA A 149 -6.44 3.72 0.51
C ALA A 149 -6.83 4.09 1.94
N PHE A 150 -6.68 3.15 2.90
CA PHE A 150 -7.05 3.41 4.29
C PHE A 150 -6.32 4.62 4.90
N VAL A 151 -5.06 4.87 4.47
CA VAL A 151 -4.33 6.05 4.92
C VAL A 151 -5.04 7.35 4.53
N ASP A 152 -5.58 7.43 3.32
CA ASP A 152 -6.32 8.60 2.87
C ASP A 152 -7.68 8.65 3.58
N PHE A 153 -8.38 7.51 3.69
CA PHE A 153 -9.69 7.37 4.33
C PHE A 153 -9.68 7.80 5.81
N ALA A 154 -8.70 7.31 6.58
CA ALA A 154 -8.57 7.64 8.00
C ALA A 154 -8.21 9.12 8.26
N HIS A 155 -7.56 9.79 7.29
CA HIS A 155 -7.16 11.19 7.40
C HIS A 155 -8.13 12.17 6.72
N LEU A 156 -9.26 11.69 6.18
CA LEU A 156 -10.27 12.59 5.62
C LEU A 156 -10.78 13.56 6.69
N LYS A 157 -10.82 14.84 6.35
CA LYS A 157 -11.30 15.91 7.23
C LYS A 157 -12.73 16.29 6.89
N LYS A 158 -13.44 16.81 7.88
CA LYS A 158 -14.78 17.39 7.67
C LYS A 158 -14.74 18.53 6.65
N SER A 159 -13.63 19.29 6.59
CA SER A 159 -13.41 20.38 5.64
C SER A 159 -13.16 19.92 4.19
N ASP A 160 -12.86 18.65 3.97
CA ASP A 160 -12.60 18.10 2.64
C ASP A 160 -13.88 17.94 1.80
N ILE A 161 -15.05 18.09 2.45
CA ILE A 161 -16.34 17.99 1.78
C ILE A 161 -16.89 19.38 1.48
N ARG A 162 -17.12 19.64 0.21
CA ARG A 162 -17.74 20.89 -0.26
C ARG A 162 -18.70 20.61 -1.40
N ASN A 163 -19.95 21.06 -1.27
CA ASN A 163 -20.99 20.95 -2.31
C ASN A 163 -21.19 19.51 -2.83
N GLY A 164 -21.16 18.50 -1.95
CA GLY A 164 -21.33 17.10 -2.32
C GLY A 164 -20.13 16.46 -3.01
N VAL A 165 -18.98 17.15 -3.05
CA VAL A 165 -17.72 16.65 -3.60
C VAL A 165 -16.69 16.54 -2.50
N LEU A 166 -16.05 15.38 -2.41
CA LEU A 166 -14.89 15.13 -1.55
C LEU A 166 -13.63 15.59 -2.30
N ARG A 167 -12.87 16.51 -1.70
CA ARG A 167 -11.64 17.11 -2.23
C ARG A 167 -10.50 16.88 -1.26
N TYR A 168 -9.55 16.04 -1.61
CA TYR A 168 -8.42 15.73 -0.74
C TYR A 168 -7.13 15.51 -1.53
N ASN A 169 -6.01 15.60 -0.87
CA ASN A 169 -4.71 15.23 -1.43
C ASN A 169 -4.29 13.86 -0.89
N ARG A 170 -3.85 12.98 -1.76
CA ARG A 170 -3.36 11.67 -1.34
C ARG A 170 -2.16 11.81 -0.39
N GLN A 171 -2.24 11.16 0.76
CA GLN A 171 -1.18 11.20 1.79
C GLN A 171 0.19 10.71 1.28
N LYS A 172 0.20 9.75 0.35
CA LYS A 172 1.44 9.16 -0.15
C LYS A 172 2.11 9.99 -1.26
N THR A 173 1.35 10.65 -2.10
CA THR A 173 1.83 11.23 -3.36
C THR A 173 1.53 12.71 -3.51
N GLY A 174 0.69 13.28 -2.64
CA GLY A 174 0.20 14.64 -2.77
C GLY A 174 -0.76 14.86 -3.95
N THR A 175 -1.11 13.83 -4.70
CA THR A 175 -2.01 13.94 -5.85
C THR A 175 -3.37 14.44 -5.41
N PRO A 176 -3.91 15.54 -6.00
CA PRO A 176 -5.25 16.01 -5.71
C PRO A 176 -6.29 15.03 -6.25
N MET A 177 -7.32 14.76 -5.46
CA MET A 177 -8.42 13.86 -5.77
C MET A 177 -9.74 14.57 -5.62
N LEU A 178 -10.64 14.30 -6.55
CA LEU A 178 -12.02 14.77 -6.55
C LEU A 178 -12.94 13.55 -6.68
N VAL A 179 -13.84 13.38 -5.71
CA VAL A 179 -14.81 12.28 -5.71
C VAL A 179 -16.20 12.83 -5.41
N GLU A 180 -17.13 12.65 -6.33
CA GLU A 180 -18.53 12.97 -6.09
C GLU A 180 -19.13 12.02 -5.07
N ILE A 181 -19.80 12.55 -4.07
CA ILE A 181 -20.43 11.75 -3.01
C ILE A 181 -21.80 11.27 -3.48
N GLN A 182 -21.86 10.02 -3.90
CA GLN A 182 -23.09 9.37 -4.33
C GLN A 182 -24.13 9.30 -3.21
N PRO A 183 -25.43 9.28 -3.49
CA PRO A 183 -26.48 9.19 -2.45
C PRO A 183 -26.28 8.04 -1.49
N VAL A 184 -25.98 6.83 -1.99
CA VAL A 184 -25.71 5.64 -1.17
C VAL A 184 -24.53 5.84 -0.21
N ALA A 185 -23.51 6.60 -0.61
CA ALA A 185 -22.38 6.91 0.26
C ALA A 185 -22.79 7.80 1.44
N ARG A 186 -23.77 8.69 1.25
CA ARG A 186 -24.29 9.56 2.33
C ARG A 186 -25.00 8.74 3.40
N GLU A 187 -25.78 7.73 3.02
CA GLU A 187 -26.46 6.83 3.97
C GLU A 187 -25.46 6.01 4.80
N LEU A 188 -24.49 5.38 4.11
CA LEU A 188 -23.44 4.62 4.76
C LEU A 188 -22.58 5.49 5.69
N TRP A 189 -22.30 6.71 5.27
CA TRP A 189 -21.56 7.68 6.05
C TRP A 189 -22.34 8.15 7.28
N ALA A 190 -23.61 8.57 7.13
CA ALA A 190 -24.44 8.99 8.26
C ALA A 190 -24.45 7.95 9.37
N ALA A 191 -24.50 6.66 9.00
CA ALA A 191 -24.48 5.55 9.92
C ALA A 191 -23.11 5.28 10.58
N LEU A 192 -22.01 5.81 10.01
CA LEU A 192 -20.67 5.79 10.64
C LEU A 192 -20.40 7.00 11.52
N MET A 193 -21.11 8.11 11.28
CA MET A 193 -20.91 9.38 11.99
C MET A 193 -21.60 9.45 13.37
N THR A 194 -22.42 8.50 13.73
CA THR A 194 -23.12 8.47 15.03
C THR A 194 -22.16 8.49 16.22
N ASP A 195 -20.91 8.08 16.03
CA ASP A 195 -19.87 8.03 17.08
C ASP A 195 -18.77 9.10 16.88
N THR A 196 -18.98 10.13 16.03
CA THR A 196 -17.94 11.13 15.78
C THR A 196 -17.69 11.99 17.01
N LEU A 197 -16.42 12.07 17.42
CA LEU A 197 -15.93 13.06 18.37
C LEU A 197 -16.19 14.46 17.78
N ARG A 198 -17.03 15.28 18.45
CA ARG A 198 -17.43 16.61 17.95
C ARG A 198 -16.22 17.47 17.63
N ASP A 199 -15.14 17.36 18.43
CA ASP A 199 -13.94 18.18 18.34
C ASP A 199 -12.85 17.65 17.43
N SER A 200 -13.00 16.42 16.87
CA SER A 200 -12.03 15.89 15.92
C SER A 200 -12.16 16.59 14.55
N PRO A 201 -11.05 17.00 13.92
CA PRO A 201 -11.07 17.54 12.55
C PRO A 201 -11.39 16.47 11.51
N TYR A 202 -11.21 15.18 11.86
CA TYR A 202 -11.39 14.07 10.94
C TYR A 202 -12.87 13.73 10.74
N LEU A 203 -13.14 13.15 9.57
CA LEU A 203 -14.47 12.73 9.17
C LEU A 203 -14.93 11.48 9.92
N PHE A 204 -13.99 10.57 10.18
CA PHE A 204 -14.22 9.29 10.85
C PHE A 204 -13.38 9.16 12.13
N THR A 205 -13.81 8.29 13.04
CA THR A 205 -13.21 8.12 14.38
C THR A 205 -11.99 7.20 14.42
N PHE A 206 -11.33 6.94 13.28
CA PHE A 206 -10.11 6.12 13.24
C PHE A 206 -8.92 6.80 13.93
N LEU A 207 -8.89 8.14 13.89
CA LEU A 207 -7.83 8.96 14.46
C LEU A 207 -8.43 10.03 15.37
N SER A 208 -7.76 10.33 16.47
CA SER A 208 -8.23 11.35 17.44
C SER A 208 -8.16 12.77 16.88
N GLY A 209 -7.17 13.06 16.05
CA GLY A 209 -6.88 14.40 15.55
C GLY A 209 -6.13 15.32 16.54
N THR A 210 -5.77 14.79 17.72
CA THR A 210 -5.05 15.53 18.76
C THR A 210 -3.55 15.27 18.76
N LYS A 211 -3.11 14.16 18.13
CA LYS A 211 -1.71 13.75 18.08
C LYS A 211 -0.99 14.33 16.87
N THR A 212 0.31 14.58 17.03
CA THR A 212 1.17 15.12 15.98
C THR A 212 2.45 14.28 15.83
N GLY A 213 3.17 14.47 14.75
CA GLY A 213 4.48 13.86 14.55
C GLY A 213 4.48 12.32 14.63
N GLU A 214 5.42 11.77 15.37
CA GLU A 214 5.56 10.32 15.51
C GLU A 214 4.39 9.67 16.27
N GLU A 215 3.75 10.38 17.19
CA GLU A 215 2.58 9.87 17.91
C GLU A 215 1.38 9.71 16.98
N ALA A 216 1.13 10.66 16.09
CA ALA A 216 0.11 10.54 15.06
C ALA A 216 0.39 9.38 14.10
N PHE A 217 1.65 9.17 13.74
CA PHE A 217 2.05 8.01 12.93
C PHE A 217 1.81 6.68 13.64
N ARG A 218 2.10 6.59 14.95
CA ARG A 218 1.83 5.39 15.76
C ARG A 218 0.32 5.13 15.87
N GLU A 219 -0.46 6.17 16.12
CA GLU A 219 -1.92 6.07 16.17
C GLU A 219 -2.48 5.54 14.85
N TYR A 220 -2.07 6.11 13.72
CA TYR A 220 -2.45 5.62 12.40
C TYR A 220 -2.05 4.15 12.18
N THR A 221 -0.85 3.77 12.59
CA THR A 221 -0.35 2.39 12.42
C THR A 221 -1.19 1.40 13.24
N SER A 222 -1.58 1.78 14.45
CA SER A 222 -2.50 1.00 15.29
C SER A 222 -3.88 0.90 14.64
N ALA A 223 -4.46 2.03 14.22
CA ALA A 223 -5.77 2.06 13.56
C ALA A 223 -5.81 1.19 12.29
N LEU A 224 -4.74 1.19 11.50
CA LEU A 224 -4.62 0.31 10.33
C LEU A 224 -4.58 -1.17 10.71
N ALA A 225 -3.84 -1.52 11.78
CA ALA A 225 -3.76 -2.90 12.26
C ALA A 225 -5.13 -3.37 12.78
N ASP A 226 -5.82 -2.53 13.54
CA ASP A 226 -7.15 -2.81 14.08
C ASP A 226 -8.18 -2.95 12.95
N PHE A 227 -8.19 -2.04 11.99
CA PHE A 227 -9.07 -2.14 10.83
C PHE A 227 -8.84 -3.42 10.01
N ASN A 228 -7.58 -3.80 9.78
CA ASN A 228 -7.29 -5.06 9.08
C ASN A 228 -7.69 -6.30 9.88
N ARG A 229 -7.64 -6.24 11.23
CA ARG A 229 -8.16 -7.30 12.10
C ARG A 229 -9.69 -7.41 11.95
N SER A 230 -10.40 -6.30 12.04
CA SER A 230 -11.85 -6.25 11.85
C SER A 230 -12.29 -6.69 10.45
N LEU A 231 -11.49 -6.39 9.40
CA LEU A 231 -11.74 -6.91 8.05
C LEU A 231 -11.59 -8.44 7.98
N LYS A 232 -10.65 -9.03 8.71
CA LYS A 232 -10.52 -10.49 8.81
C LYS A 232 -11.69 -11.12 9.53
N GLU A 233 -12.16 -10.50 10.61
CA GLU A 233 -13.36 -10.95 11.35
C GLU A 233 -14.63 -10.83 10.48
N LEU A 234 -14.78 -9.73 9.73
CA LEU A 234 -15.84 -9.55 8.75
C LEU A 234 -15.80 -10.64 7.66
N ALA A 235 -14.64 -10.95 7.12
CA ALA A 235 -14.48 -12.01 6.12
C ALA A 235 -14.94 -13.37 6.66
N ASN A 236 -14.51 -13.71 7.87
CA ASN A 236 -14.92 -14.95 8.54
C ASN A 236 -16.45 -14.99 8.76
N ALA A 237 -17.04 -13.89 9.22
CA ALA A 237 -18.49 -13.80 9.44
C ALA A 237 -19.32 -13.92 8.15
N CYS A 238 -18.75 -13.48 7.02
CA CYS A 238 -19.36 -13.57 5.69
C CYS A 238 -19.03 -14.89 4.95
N GLY A 239 -18.26 -15.83 5.54
CA GLY A 239 -17.84 -17.06 4.88
C GLY A 239 -16.82 -16.85 3.76
N VAL A 240 -16.10 -15.72 3.76
CA VAL A 240 -15.07 -15.40 2.76
C VAL A 240 -13.72 -15.97 3.22
N THR A 241 -13.13 -16.82 2.38
CA THR A 241 -11.90 -17.55 2.71
C THR A 241 -10.61 -16.81 2.29
N GLU A 242 -10.75 -15.82 1.41
CA GLU A 242 -9.62 -15.01 0.95
C GLU A 242 -9.09 -14.09 2.07
N ILE A 243 -7.81 -13.77 1.99
CA ILE A 243 -7.19 -12.79 2.89
C ILE A 243 -7.68 -11.39 2.51
N VAL A 244 -8.55 -10.83 3.36
CA VAL A 244 -9.08 -9.48 3.20
C VAL A 244 -8.25 -8.48 4.00
N THR A 245 -7.82 -7.43 3.34
CA THR A 245 -7.11 -6.30 3.93
C THR A 245 -7.64 -4.99 3.35
N SER A 246 -7.38 -3.87 3.99
CA SER A 246 -7.71 -2.54 3.46
C SER A 246 -7.15 -2.32 2.04
N TYR A 247 -6.03 -2.97 1.72
CA TYR A 247 -5.43 -2.87 0.40
C TYR A 247 -6.11 -3.76 -0.65
N SER A 248 -6.72 -4.88 -0.23
CA SER A 248 -7.52 -5.75 -1.12
C SER A 248 -8.71 -4.99 -1.71
N ILE A 249 -9.31 -4.07 -0.96
CA ILE A 249 -10.45 -3.24 -1.41
C ILE A 249 -10.05 -2.43 -2.66
N ARG A 250 -8.90 -1.75 -2.59
CA ARG A 250 -8.38 -0.96 -3.70
C ARG A 250 -8.02 -1.81 -4.91
N HIS A 251 -7.46 -3.01 -4.70
CA HIS A 251 -7.18 -3.95 -5.79
C HIS A 251 -8.44 -4.44 -6.44
N SER A 252 -9.46 -4.78 -5.65
CA SER A 252 -10.75 -5.23 -6.16
C SER A 252 -11.44 -4.15 -6.96
N PHE A 253 -11.43 -2.88 -6.49
CA PHE A 253 -11.95 -1.76 -7.25
C PHE A 253 -11.28 -1.63 -8.63
N ALA A 254 -9.95 -1.62 -8.68
CA ALA A 254 -9.22 -1.52 -9.93
C ALA A 254 -9.50 -2.69 -10.88
N THR A 255 -9.59 -3.92 -10.33
CA THR A 255 -9.87 -5.13 -11.12
C THR A 255 -11.30 -5.14 -11.65
N THR A 256 -12.27 -4.76 -10.82
CA THR A 256 -13.69 -4.64 -11.23
C THR A 256 -13.85 -3.66 -12.39
N LEU A 257 -13.24 -2.48 -12.31
CA LEU A 257 -13.28 -1.51 -13.39
C LEU A 257 -12.68 -2.05 -14.69
N LYS A 258 -11.54 -2.76 -14.59
CA LYS A 258 -10.92 -3.39 -15.76
C LYS A 258 -11.83 -4.45 -16.36
N GLU A 259 -12.47 -5.29 -15.55
CA GLU A 259 -13.40 -6.32 -16.01
C GLU A 259 -14.64 -5.71 -16.70
N GLN A 260 -15.04 -4.52 -16.28
CA GLN A 260 -16.09 -3.72 -16.90
C GLN A 260 -15.63 -3.04 -18.20
N GLY A 261 -14.35 -3.14 -18.58
CA GLY A 261 -13.82 -2.56 -19.81
C GLY A 261 -13.42 -1.09 -19.68
N VAL A 262 -13.32 -0.54 -18.47
CA VAL A 262 -12.88 0.84 -18.25
C VAL A 262 -11.42 1.00 -18.70
N PRO A 263 -11.08 2.04 -19.50
CA PRO A 263 -9.72 2.30 -19.94
C PRO A 263 -8.73 2.44 -18.77
N ILE A 264 -7.52 1.95 -18.96
CA ILE A 264 -6.51 1.93 -17.89
C ILE A 264 -6.12 3.35 -17.43
N GLU A 265 -6.17 4.31 -18.33
CA GLU A 265 -5.93 5.71 -18.06
C GLU A 265 -6.94 6.25 -17.03
N MET A 266 -8.21 5.97 -17.25
CA MET A 266 -9.29 6.36 -16.34
C MET A 266 -9.16 5.62 -14.99
N ILE A 267 -8.83 4.33 -14.99
CA ILE A 267 -8.55 3.58 -13.75
C ILE A 267 -7.38 4.23 -12.99
N SER A 268 -6.33 4.63 -13.72
CA SER A 268 -5.15 5.29 -13.14
C SER A 268 -5.51 6.62 -12.48
N GLU A 269 -6.34 7.40 -13.12
CA GLU A 269 -6.83 8.70 -12.63
C GLU A 269 -7.73 8.52 -11.39
N LEU A 270 -8.73 7.65 -11.46
CA LEU A 270 -9.61 7.30 -10.33
C LEU A 270 -8.83 6.82 -9.10
N LEU A 271 -7.73 6.10 -9.32
CA LEU A 271 -6.83 5.67 -8.26
C LEU A 271 -5.83 6.76 -7.82
N GLY A 272 -5.72 7.87 -8.54
CA GLY A 272 -4.73 8.93 -8.29
C GLY A 272 -3.29 8.44 -8.43
N HIS A 273 -3.00 7.59 -9.42
CA HIS A 273 -1.64 7.16 -9.71
C HIS A 273 -0.94 8.18 -10.60
N GLN A 274 0.30 8.53 -10.25
CA GLN A 274 1.13 9.44 -11.07
C GLN A 274 1.69 8.78 -12.34
N SER A 275 1.53 7.47 -12.50
CA SER A 275 2.02 6.71 -13.65
C SER A 275 1.11 5.51 -13.92
N ILE A 276 0.72 5.33 -15.17
CA ILE A 276 -0.04 4.18 -15.68
C ILE A 276 0.68 2.85 -15.36
N LYS A 277 2.02 2.82 -15.37
CA LYS A 277 2.81 1.65 -14.97
C LYS A 277 2.45 1.16 -13.56
N THR A 278 2.12 2.07 -12.64
CA THR A 278 1.64 1.70 -11.30
C THR A 278 0.31 0.97 -11.37
N THR A 279 -0.60 1.40 -12.22
CA THR A 279 -1.91 0.74 -12.43
C THR A 279 -1.73 -0.64 -13.07
N GLN A 280 -0.85 -0.79 -14.05
CA GLN A 280 -0.56 -2.05 -14.72
C GLN A 280 -0.10 -3.17 -13.75
N ILE A 281 0.65 -2.81 -12.70
CA ILE A 281 1.08 -3.76 -11.66
C ILE A 281 -0.12 -4.36 -10.89
N TYR A 282 -1.22 -3.61 -10.80
CA TYR A 282 -2.44 -4.05 -10.12
C TYR A 282 -3.31 -4.95 -11.00
N LEU A 283 -3.26 -4.74 -12.30
CA LEU A 283 -4.17 -5.38 -13.23
C LEU A 283 -3.57 -6.70 -13.72
N LYS A 284 -4.21 -7.80 -13.38
CA LYS A 284 -3.89 -9.12 -13.96
C LYS A 284 -4.13 -9.13 -15.46
N SER A 285 -3.50 -10.08 -16.16
CA SER A 285 -3.91 -10.46 -17.51
C SER A 285 -5.40 -10.84 -17.52
N PHE A 286 -6.08 -10.57 -18.60
CA PHE A 286 -7.44 -11.07 -18.79
C PHE A 286 -7.45 -12.60 -18.77
N SER A 287 -8.57 -13.20 -18.35
CA SER A 287 -8.77 -14.64 -18.47
C SER A 287 -8.79 -15.08 -19.95
N LEU A 288 -8.44 -16.34 -20.19
CA LEU A 288 -8.49 -16.89 -21.54
C LEU A 288 -9.90 -16.77 -22.13
N ASP A 289 -10.94 -17.04 -21.33
CA ASP A 289 -12.35 -16.93 -21.73
C ASP A 289 -12.71 -15.50 -22.18
N ARG A 290 -12.23 -14.49 -21.42
CA ARG A 290 -12.48 -13.08 -21.79
C ARG A 290 -11.76 -12.70 -23.08
N MET A 291 -10.51 -13.13 -23.25
CA MET A 291 -9.76 -12.91 -24.49
C MET A 291 -10.42 -13.60 -25.68
N SER A 292 -10.88 -14.83 -25.50
CA SER A 292 -11.59 -15.59 -26.52
C SER A 292 -12.92 -14.94 -26.89
N ALA A 293 -13.71 -14.50 -25.89
CA ALA A 293 -14.97 -13.81 -26.14
C ALA A 293 -14.79 -12.51 -26.93
N VAL A 294 -13.78 -11.71 -26.59
CA VAL A 294 -13.45 -10.46 -27.30
C VAL A 294 -13.00 -10.76 -28.73
N ASN A 295 -12.14 -11.76 -28.91
CA ASN A 295 -11.68 -12.15 -30.25
C ASN A 295 -12.83 -12.64 -31.13
N LYS A 296 -13.74 -13.46 -30.56
CA LYS A 296 -14.94 -13.93 -31.25
C LYS A 296 -15.83 -12.76 -31.65
N ALA A 297 -16.15 -11.85 -30.71
CA ALA A 297 -16.97 -10.68 -30.99
C ALA A 297 -16.36 -9.76 -32.07
N CYS A 298 -15.04 -9.58 -32.04
CA CYS A 298 -14.32 -8.83 -33.06
C CYS A 298 -14.47 -9.47 -34.45
N PHE A 299 -14.28 -10.81 -34.54
CA PHE A 299 -14.47 -11.53 -35.79
C PHE A 299 -15.90 -11.44 -36.29
N GLU A 300 -16.90 -11.68 -35.43
CA GLU A 300 -18.32 -11.63 -35.79
C GLU A 300 -18.77 -10.23 -36.27
N SER A 301 -18.23 -9.16 -35.70
CA SER A 301 -18.54 -7.79 -36.13
C SER A 301 -18.11 -7.53 -37.56
N ILE A 302 -16.98 -8.05 -38.00
CA ILE A 302 -16.47 -7.89 -39.37
C ILE A 302 -17.15 -8.87 -40.32
N TYR A 303 -17.29 -10.13 -39.93
CA TYR A 303 -17.83 -11.19 -40.77
C TYR A 303 -19.32 -10.96 -41.09
N ASN A 304 -20.11 -10.52 -40.09
CA ASN A 304 -21.53 -10.27 -40.28
C ASN A 304 -21.83 -8.99 -41.09
N GLU A 305 -20.89 -8.02 -41.13
CA GLU A 305 -21.02 -6.87 -42.02
C GLU A 305 -20.86 -7.28 -43.52
N VAL A 306 -19.96 -8.21 -43.81
CA VAL A 306 -19.75 -8.73 -45.17
C VAL A 306 -20.94 -9.55 -45.65
N SER A 307 -21.61 -10.27 -44.73
CA SER A 307 -22.80 -11.10 -45.10
C SER A 307 -24.09 -10.29 -45.31
N LYS A 308 -24.12 -8.99 -45.03
CA LYS A 308 -25.27 -8.10 -45.28
C LYS A 308 -25.18 -7.32 -46.60
N VAL A 309 -24.05 -7.39 -47.29
CA VAL A 309 -23.76 -6.68 -48.54
C VAL A 309 -23.79 -7.61 -49.76
N GLY A 310 -23.99 -8.90 -49.57
CA GLY A 310 -24.24 -9.92 -50.63
C GLY A 310 -25.70 -10.35 -50.64
#